data_f36332d6ac1e3d9e865d2d8ada65230e
#
_entry.id   f36332d6ac1e3d9e865d2d8ada65230e
#
_cell.length_a   1.000
_cell.length_b   1.000
_cell.length_c   1.000
_cell.angle_alpha   90.00
_cell.angle_beta   90.00
_cell.angle_gamma   90.00
#
_symmetry.space_group_name_H-M   'P 1'
#
loop_
_entity.id
_entity.type
_entity.pdbx_description
1 polymer ?
#
loop_
_entity_poly.entity_id
_entity_poly.type
_entity_poly.pdbx_seq_one_letter_code
_entity_poly.pdbx_strand_id
1 'polypeptide(L)'
;MRVLLAGATGAIGLPLLSALAGSGHEVIALIRHPAKRRLVVDRGALPVIADVMDRDGLLRAVEGHRADVVMHQATALRQPGLRLRPDDPTIALRDRGTAHLLEASRVVGARRFVTQSLITGYGYRDHGTRVLTENDVFGLRVGNVGDLVTDSSVATERQVFDADGIEGIALRYGMFYGRNAFSDMFADLMRRRAPVLPRGRTGTTSFVHVEDAAEATVAAMEHGGAGEAYNIVDDRPMSWRDFLTTVARAHGTPRPVVTPRWLVRLAVPYLGCLLIDTTMQVSHAKATRDLGWTPVHRSVSDGLKVR
;
A
#
# COMPACT_ATOMS: atom_id res chain seq x y z
N MET A 1 19.80 7.79 -9.22
CA MET A 1 19.64 6.33 -9.50
C MET A 1 18.58 6.14 -10.58
N ARG A 2 18.61 4.99 -11.24
CA ARG A 2 17.57 4.58 -12.20
C ARG A 2 16.65 3.53 -11.55
N VAL A 3 15.36 3.76 -11.58
CA VAL A 3 14.34 2.96 -10.87
C VAL A 3 13.41 2.28 -11.86
N LEU A 4 13.25 0.96 -11.76
CA LEU A 4 12.18 0.22 -12.44
C LEU A 4 10.97 0.15 -11.51
N LEU A 5 9.87 0.84 -11.84
CA LEU A 5 8.70 0.97 -10.99
C LEU A 5 7.51 0.18 -11.54
N ALA A 6 7.11 -0.86 -10.82
CA ALA A 6 5.83 -1.56 -11.02
C ALA A 6 4.74 -0.90 -10.17
N GLY A 7 3.58 -0.60 -10.78
CA GLY A 7 2.49 0.10 -10.11
C GLY A 7 2.51 1.63 -10.27
N ALA A 8 3.28 2.16 -11.20
CA ALA A 8 3.46 3.59 -11.46
C ALA A 8 2.17 4.41 -11.63
N THR A 9 1.06 3.79 -12.02
CA THR A 9 -0.24 4.46 -12.20
C THR A 9 -1.23 4.22 -11.05
N GLY A 10 -0.76 3.63 -9.95
CA GLY A 10 -1.54 3.38 -8.73
C GLY A 10 -1.74 4.63 -7.85
N ALA A 11 -2.39 4.45 -6.69
CA ALA A 11 -2.62 5.54 -5.73
C ALA A 11 -1.31 6.16 -5.24
N ILE A 12 -0.33 5.33 -4.84
CA ILE A 12 1.01 5.76 -4.47
C ILE A 12 1.86 6.04 -5.72
N GLY A 13 1.69 5.25 -6.80
CA GLY A 13 2.57 5.30 -7.96
C GLY A 13 2.66 6.69 -8.62
N LEU A 14 1.54 7.41 -8.72
CA LEU A 14 1.54 8.74 -9.32
C LEU A 14 2.29 9.78 -8.48
N PRO A 15 2.06 9.93 -7.16
CA PRO A 15 2.89 10.80 -6.34
C PRO A 15 4.36 10.31 -6.27
N LEU A 16 4.61 9.00 -6.28
CA LEU A 16 5.96 8.44 -6.28
C LEU A 16 6.76 8.80 -7.55
N LEU A 17 6.13 8.82 -8.72
CA LEU A 17 6.77 9.33 -9.94
C LEU A 17 7.25 10.78 -9.77
N SER A 18 6.41 11.62 -9.15
CA SER A 18 6.75 13.03 -8.91
C SER A 18 7.86 13.18 -7.86
N ALA A 19 7.81 12.40 -6.78
CA ALA A 19 8.82 12.40 -5.73
C ALA A 19 10.19 11.94 -6.26
N LEU A 20 10.23 10.83 -7.01
CA LEU A 20 11.46 10.33 -7.65
C LEU A 20 12.07 11.33 -8.63
N ALA A 21 11.24 11.94 -9.47
CA ALA A 21 11.72 12.97 -10.40
C ALA A 21 12.23 14.21 -9.68
N GLY A 22 11.52 14.64 -8.60
CA GLY A 22 11.94 15.75 -7.73
C GLY A 22 13.28 15.52 -7.05
N SER A 23 13.60 14.26 -6.72
CA SER A 23 14.89 13.84 -6.15
C SER A 23 15.96 13.53 -7.22
N GLY A 24 15.69 13.80 -8.49
CA GLY A 24 16.66 13.62 -9.59
C GLY A 24 16.88 12.17 -10.02
N HIS A 25 15.92 11.27 -9.77
CA HIS A 25 16.00 9.88 -10.20
C HIS A 25 15.31 9.67 -11.56
N GLU A 26 15.89 8.81 -12.40
CA GLU A 26 15.28 8.36 -13.64
C GLU A 26 14.33 7.19 -13.38
N VAL A 27 13.13 7.21 -13.96
CA VAL A 27 12.13 6.17 -13.74
C VAL A 27 11.75 5.47 -15.04
N ILE A 28 11.86 4.14 -15.03
CA ILE A 28 11.27 3.23 -16.00
C ILE A 28 9.95 2.73 -15.40
N ALA A 29 8.83 3.19 -15.94
CA ALA A 29 7.49 2.89 -15.41
C ALA A 29 6.88 1.69 -16.14
N LEU A 30 6.70 0.56 -15.44
CA LEU A 30 5.94 -0.57 -15.98
C LEU A 30 4.44 -0.24 -15.97
N ILE A 31 3.82 -0.29 -17.14
CA ILE A 31 2.40 -0.02 -17.36
C ILE A 31 1.75 -1.15 -18.17
N ARG A 32 0.58 -1.65 -17.73
CA ARG A 32 -0.13 -2.71 -18.45
C ARG A 32 -0.87 -2.20 -19.69
N HIS A 33 -1.37 -0.97 -19.64
CA HIS A 33 -2.23 -0.43 -20.67
C HIS A 33 -1.56 0.74 -21.40
N PRO A 34 -1.39 0.66 -22.74
CA PRO A 34 -0.78 1.75 -23.53
C PRO A 34 -1.46 3.11 -23.32
N ALA A 35 -2.77 3.14 -23.08
CA ALA A 35 -3.52 4.35 -22.77
C ALA A 35 -3.01 5.14 -21.55
N LYS A 36 -2.23 4.48 -20.66
CA LYS A 36 -1.60 5.12 -19.50
C LYS A 36 -0.24 5.77 -19.81
N ARG A 37 0.28 5.61 -21.04
CA ARG A 37 1.61 6.09 -21.45
C ARG A 37 1.78 7.58 -21.16
N ARG A 38 0.84 8.42 -21.61
CA ARG A 38 0.90 9.86 -21.40
C ARG A 38 0.97 10.25 -19.94
N LEU A 39 0.22 9.56 -19.09
CA LEU A 39 0.15 9.81 -17.64
C LEU A 39 1.51 9.70 -16.95
N VAL A 40 2.38 8.78 -17.38
CA VAL A 40 3.71 8.58 -16.80
C VAL A 40 4.76 9.45 -17.50
N VAL A 41 4.63 9.65 -18.81
CA VAL A 41 5.53 10.55 -19.57
C VAL A 41 5.40 11.99 -19.09
N ASP A 42 4.19 12.48 -18.83
CA ASP A 42 3.94 13.83 -18.30
C ASP A 42 4.58 14.04 -16.91
N ARG A 43 5.08 12.97 -16.26
CA ARG A 43 5.83 12.97 -14.99
C ARG A 43 7.31 12.59 -15.15
N GLY A 44 7.83 12.66 -16.37
CA GLY A 44 9.24 12.43 -16.66
C GLY A 44 9.67 10.95 -16.69
N ALA A 45 8.74 9.98 -16.62
CA ALA A 45 9.10 8.57 -16.63
C ALA A 45 9.09 7.96 -18.04
N LEU A 46 9.99 7.01 -18.27
CA LEU A 46 10.03 6.19 -19.48
C LEU A 46 9.00 5.04 -19.35
N PRO A 47 7.95 5.01 -20.19
CA PRO A 47 6.96 3.94 -20.14
C PRO A 47 7.46 2.67 -20.82
N VAL A 48 7.41 1.55 -20.10
CA VAL A 48 7.59 0.19 -20.62
C VAL A 48 6.28 -0.58 -20.46
N ILE A 49 5.76 -1.13 -21.55
CA ILE A 49 4.49 -1.87 -21.52
C ILE A 49 4.76 -3.32 -21.14
N ALA A 50 4.32 -3.71 -19.96
CA ALA A 50 4.43 -5.08 -19.45
C ALA A 50 3.37 -5.37 -18.41
N ASP A 51 2.89 -6.61 -18.37
CA ASP A 51 2.10 -7.13 -17.24
C ASP A 51 3.04 -7.90 -16.30
N VAL A 52 3.09 -7.49 -15.04
CA VAL A 52 3.88 -8.18 -13.99
C VAL A 52 3.43 -9.66 -13.83
N MET A 53 2.19 -9.98 -14.18
CA MET A 53 1.67 -11.35 -14.11
C MET A 53 2.03 -12.21 -15.33
N ASP A 54 2.49 -11.61 -16.43
CA ASP A 54 3.07 -12.31 -17.59
C ASP A 54 4.61 -12.30 -17.46
N ARG A 55 5.15 -13.35 -16.85
CA ARG A 55 6.59 -13.49 -16.57
C ARG A 55 7.46 -13.25 -17.80
N ASP A 56 7.19 -14.01 -18.87
CA ASP A 56 8.05 -13.96 -20.06
C ASP A 56 7.89 -12.68 -20.85
N GLY A 57 6.68 -12.12 -20.89
CA GLY A 57 6.42 -10.79 -21.44
C GLY A 57 7.13 -9.69 -20.67
N LEU A 58 7.13 -9.77 -19.32
CA LEU A 58 7.85 -8.83 -18.47
C LEU A 58 9.36 -8.89 -18.71
N LEU A 59 9.97 -10.09 -18.71
CA LEU A 59 11.42 -10.24 -18.87
C LEU A 59 11.88 -9.74 -20.25
N ARG A 60 11.13 -10.08 -21.32
CA ARG A 60 11.40 -9.51 -22.67
C ARG A 60 11.25 -7.99 -22.71
N ALA A 61 10.25 -7.44 -22.04
CA ALA A 61 10.00 -5.99 -22.05
C ALA A 61 11.07 -5.18 -21.32
N VAL A 62 11.74 -5.76 -20.32
CA VAL A 62 12.81 -5.09 -19.57
C VAL A 62 14.22 -5.42 -20.11
N GLU A 63 14.34 -6.32 -21.07
CA GLU A 63 15.61 -6.65 -21.72
C GLU A 63 16.23 -5.40 -22.39
N GLY A 64 17.54 -5.21 -22.20
CA GLY A 64 18.25 -4.02 -22.68
C GLY A 64 18.09 -2.78 -21.80
N HIS A 65 17.17 -2.77 -20.84
CA HIS A 65 17.10 -1.72 -19.82
C HIS A 65 18.09 -1.97 -18.69
N ARG A 66 18.48 -0.90 -17.98
CA ARG A 66 19.29 -0.95 -16.75
C ARG A 66 18.55 -0.20 -15.66
N ALA A 67 18.59 -0.74 -14.45
CA ALA A 67 18.07 -0.09 -13.25
C ALA A 67 18.96 -0.41 -12.04
N ASP A 68 19.10 0.51 -11.12
CA ASP A 68 19.79 0.32 -9.85
C ASP A 68 18.86 -0.29 -8.81
N VAL A 69 17.58 0.06 -8.90
CA VAL A 69 16.51 -0.30 -7.94
C VAL A 69 15.27 -0.79 -8.69
N VAL A 70 14.61 -1.82 -8.15
CA VAL A 70 13.25 -2.19 -8.53
C VAL A 70 12.28 -1.85 -7.40
N MET A 71 11.18 -1.21 -7.73
CA MET A 71 10.10 -0.90 -6.79
C MET A 71 8.83 -1.65 -7.15
N HIS A 72 8.29 -2.40 -6.20
CA HIS A 72 7.02 -3.11 -6.34
C HIS A 72 5.91 -2.40 -5.57
N GLN A 73 5.14 -1.54 -6.28
CA GLN A 73 3.97 -0.84 -5.74
C GLN A 73 2.67 -1.25 -6.46
N ALA A 74 2.70 -2.37 -7.22
CA ALA A 74 1.55 -2.83 -7.96
C ALA A 74 0.54 -3.54 -7.06
N THR A 75 -0.73 -3.12 -7.13
CA THR A 75 -1.89 -3.76 -6.48
C THR A 75 -3.09 -3.77 -7.42
N ALA A 76 -4.07 -4.62 -7.13
CA ALA A 76 -5.35 -4.64 -7.83
C ALA A 76 -6.49 -4.04 -6.98
N LEU A 77 -6.21 -3.29 -5.93
CA LEU A 77 -7.18 -2.78 -4.94
C LEU A 77 -8.18 -1.73 -5.47
N ARG A 78 -8.04 -1.27 -6.72
CA ARG A 78 -9.01 -0.32 -7.31
C ARG A 78 -10.44 -0.89 -7.46
N GLN A 79 -10.59 -2.20 -7.45
CA GLN A 79 -11.87 -2.91 -7.50
C GLN A 79 -11.82 -4.08 -6.50
N PRO A 80 -11.80 -3.78 -5.19
CA PRO A 80 -11.81 -4.85 -4.20
C PRO A 80 -13.11 -5.67 -4.38
N GLY A 81 -12.96 -6.97 -4.54
CA GLY A 81 -14.10 -7.87 -4.55
C GLY A 81 -14.86 -7.80 -3.21
N LEU A 82 -16.17 -8.06 -3.23
CA LEU A 82 -16.97 -8.12 -2.00
C LEU A 82 -16.48 -9.20 -1.04
N ARG A 83 -15.81 -10.23 -1.56
CA ARG A 83 -15.23 -11.35 -0.82
C ARG A 83 -13.79 -11.55 -1.26
N LEU A 84 -12.88 -11.55 -0.31
CA LEU A 84 -11.49 -11.90 -0.53
C LEU A 84 -11.38 -13.41 -0.78
N ARG A 85 -10.60 -13.81 -1.78
CA ARG A 85 -10.36 -15.20 -2.18
C ARG A 85 -8.86 -15.47 -2.33
N PRO A 86 -8.40 -16.73 -2.24
CA PRO A 86 -7.00 -17.06 -2.47
C PRO A 86 -6.48 -16.68 -3.87
N ASP A 87 -7.36 -16.67 -4.88
CA ASP A 87 -7.07 -16.27 -6.26
C ASP A 87 -7.26 -14.76 -6.53
N ASP A 88 -7.44 -13.95 -5.48
CA ASP A 88 -7.55 -12.49 -5.62
C ASP A 88 -6.33 -11.91 -6.35
N PRO A 89 -6.54 -11.05 -7.35
CA PRO A 89 -5.44 -10.48 -8.13
C PRO A 89 -4.39 -9.74 -7.29
N THR A 90 -4.75 -9.15 -6.15
CA THR A 90 -3.79 -8.48 -5.27
C THR A 90 -2.92 -9.50 -4.52
N ILE A 91 -3.50 -10.62 -4.09
CA ILE A 91 -2.75 -11.72 -3.45
C ILE A 91 -1.78 -12.31 -4.47
N ALA A 92 -2.24 -12.59 -5.69
CA ALA A 92 -1.40 -13.11 -6.77
C ALA A 92 -0.25 -12.14 -7.14
N LEU A 93 -0.50 -10.82 -7.15
CA LEU A 93 0.55 -9.82 -7.38
C LEU A 93 1.60 -9.79 -6.27
N ARG A 94 1.19 -9.96 -5.00
CA ARG A 94 2.12 -10.01 -3.87
C ARG A 94 2.98 -11.27 -3.86
N ASP A 95 2.47 -12.39 -4.30
CA ASP A 95 3.20 -13.63 -4.37
C ASP A 95 3.94 -13.77 -5.71
N ARG A 96 3.25 -14.16 -6.78
CA ARG A 96 3.85 -14.40 -8.10
C ARG A 96 4.43 -13.14 -8.75
N GLY A 97 3.74 -12.00 -8.58
CA GLY A 97 4.24 -10.72 -9.09
C GLY A 97 5.57 -10.30 -8.47
N THR A 98 5.76 -10.55 -7.17
CA THR A 98 7.05 -10.31 -6.49
C THR A 98 8.14 -11.20 -7.06
N ALA A 99 7.87 -12.51 -7.24
CA ALA A 99 8.83 -13.44 -7.83
C ALA A 99 9.27 -13.00 -9.24
N HIS A 100 8.32 -12.62 -10.11
CA HIS A 100 8.63 -12.16 -11.47
C HIS A 100 9.45 -10.86 -11.47
N LEU A 101 9.16 -9.93 -10.54
CA LEU A 101 9.91 -8.67 -10.43
C LEU A 101 11.32 -8.89 -9.85
N LEU A 102 11.52 -9.88 -8.98
CA LEU A 102 12.86 -10.28 -8.53
C LEU A 102 13.69 -10.89 -9.68
N GLU A 103 13.06 -11.66 -10.57
CA GLU A 103 13.74 -12.11 -11.80
C GLU A 103 14.05 -10.93 -12.73
N ALA A 104 13.11 -10.01 -12.93
CA ALA A 104 13.34 -8.79 -13.70
C ALA A 104 14.48 -7.93 -13.11
N SER A 105 14.65 -7.91 -11.77
CA SER A 105 15.75 -7.21 -11.12
C SER A 105 17.11 -7.72 -11.60
N ARG A 106 17.25 -9.04 -11.74
CA ARG A 106 18.50 -9.64 -12.25
C ARG A 106 18.77 -9.27 -13.71
N VAL A 107 17.70 -9.22 -14.55
CA VAL A 107 17.81 -8.83 -15.97
C VAL A 107 18.27 -7.39 -16.13
N VAL A 108 17.73 -6.46 -15.33
CA VAL A 108 18.10 -5.03 -15.40
C VAL A 108 19.36 -4.69 -14.60
N GLY A 109 19.91 -5.66 -13.82
CA GLY A 109 21.11 -5.48 -13.02
C GLY A 109 20.88 -4.71 -11.71
N ALA A 110 19.66 -4.65 -11.21
CA ALA A 110 19.33 -3.97 -9.97
C ALA A 110 19.85 -4.77 -8.76
N ARG A 111 20.36 -4.05 -7.75
CA ARG A 111 20.85 -4.61 -6.49
C ARG A 111 19.95 -4.32 -5.31
N ARG A 112 18.98 -3.41 -5.45
CA ARG A 112 18.03 -3.02 -4.40
C ARG A 112 16.60 -3.27 -4.84
N PHE A 113 15.77 -3.74 -3.91
CA PHE A 113 14.36 -4.00 -4.15
C PHE A 113 13.52 -3.41 -3.02
N VAL A 114 12.61 -2.48 -3.34
CA VAL A 114 11.69 -1.88 -2.37
C VAL A 114 10.28 -2.39 -2.64
N THR A 115 9.71 -3.13 -1.70
CA THR A 115 8.37 -3.70 -1.85
C THR A 115 7.36 -3.06 -0.93
N GLN A 116 6.13 -2.99 -1.41
CA GLN A 116 4.99 -2.71 -0.55
C GLN A 116 4.68 -3.90 0.36
N SER A 117 4.36 -3.59 1.59
CA SER A 117 3.73 -4.48 2.56
C SER A 117 2.62 -3.71 3.29
N LEU A 118 1.96 -4.30 4.26
CA LEU A 118 0.87 -3.67 5.00
C LEU A 118 1.01 -3.88 6.50
N ILE A 119 0.65 -2.88 7.30
CA ILE A 119 0.57 -3.02 8.76
C ILE A 119 -0.39 -4.16 9.18
N THR A 120 -1.37 -4.50 8.35
CA THR A 120 -2.30 -5.61 8.64
C THR A 120 -1.64 -6.98 8.71
N GLY A 121 -0.39 -7.10 8.27
CA GLY A 121 0.44 -8.27 8.52
C GLY A 121 0.71 -8.55 10.00
N TYR A 122 0.52 -7.59 10.91
CA TYR A 122 0.53 -7.83 12.35
C TYR A 122 -0.69 -8.64 12.84
N GLY A 123 -1.65 -8.92 11.98
CA GLY A 123 -2.83 -9.76 12.25
C GLY A 123 -4.13 -8.97 12.44
N TYR A 124 -5.20 -9.48 11.86
CA TYR A 124 -6.53 -8.86 11.88
C TYR A 124 -7.27 -9.15 13.17
N ARG A 125 -6.86 -8.51 14.28
CA ARG A 125 -7.48 -8.62 15.60
C ARG A 125 -7.49 -7.28 16.35
N ASP A 126 -8.15 -7.27 17.50
CA ASP A 126 -8.05 -6.16 18.45
C ASP A 126 -6.72 -6.27 19.23
N HIS A 127 -5.77 -5.37 18.94
CA HIS A 127 -4.50 -5.23 19.67
C HIS A 127 -4.63 -4.27 20.87
N GLY A 128 -5.83 -3.76 21.15
CA GLY A 128 -6.09 -2.81 22.23
C GLY A 128 -5.43 -1.46 21.98
N THR A 129 -4.82 -0.92 23.03
CA THR A 129 -4.10 0.36 23.02
C THR A 129 -2.60 0.22 22.79
N ARG A 130 -2.12 -1.02 22.58
CA ARG A 130 -0.70 -1.27 22.34
C ARG A 130 -0.29 -0.66 21.00
N VAL A 131 0.82 0.08 20.99
CA VAL A 131 1.45 0.58 19.78
C VAL A 131 2.43 -0.47 19.26
N LEU A 132 2.19 -0.98 18.07
CA LEU A 132 3.00 -1.99 17.42
C LEU A 132 4.21 -1.35 16.72
N THR A 133 5.31 -2.08 16.71
CA THR A 133 6.58 -1.71 16.08
C THR A 133 7.05 -2.83 15.17
N GLU A 134 8.11 -2.61 14.42
CA GLU A 134 8.72 -3.64 13.55
C GLU A 134 9.29 -4.84 14.33
N ASN A 135 9.50 -4.70 15.64
CA ASN A 135 9.94 -5.79 16.53
C ASN A 135 8.78 -6.72 16.95
N ASP A 136 7.54 -6.33 16.67
CA ASP A 136 6.38 -7.16 16.97
C ASP A 136 6.22 -8.28 15.95
N VAL A 137 5.58 -9.39 16.36
CA VAL A 137 5.34 -10.55 15.50
C VAL A 137 4.56 -10.12 14.26
N PHE A 138 5.16 -10.32 13.09
CA PHE A 138 4.55 -10.13 11.80
C PHE A 138 4.14 -11.48 11.20
N GLY A 139 3.00 -11.55 10.53
CA GLY A 139 2.45 -12.81 10.04
C GLY A 139 1.51 -13.51 11.02
N LEU A 140 0.93 -12.78 11.98
CA LEU A 140 0.02 -13.37 12.97
C LEU A 140 -1.31 -13.74 12.33
N ARG A 141 -1.57 -15.04 12.20
CA ARG A 141 -2.86 -15.60 11.77
C ARG A 141 -3.80 -15.71 12.97
N VAL A 142 -5.05 -15.36 12.74
CA VAL A 142 -6.09 -15.36 13.81
C VAL A 142 -7.32 -16.18 13.43
N GLY A 143 -7.30 -16.89 12.30
CA GLY A 143 -8.37 -17.77 11.86
C GLY A 143 -9.54 -17.05 11.16
N ASN A 144 -9.31 -15.87 10.60
CA ASN A 144 -10.34 -15.12 9.88
C ASN A 144 -9.95 -14.84 8.41
N VAL A 145 -10.86 -14.20 7.67
CA VAL A 145 -10.66 -13.90 6.24
C VAL A 145 -9.46 -12.95 5.99
N GLY A 146 -9.03 -12.18 6.97
CA GLY A 146 -7.86 -11.29 6.87
C GLY A 146 -6.53 -12.04 6.78
N ASP A 147 -6.49 -13.31 7.22
CA ASP A 147 -5.28 -14.13 7.16
C ASP A 147 -4.74 -14.27 5.73
N LEU A 148 -5.61 -14.24 4.71
CA LEU A 148 -5.17 -14.25 3.30
C LEU A 148 -4.28 -13.03 2.95
N VAL A 149 -4.61 -11.86 3.48
CA VAL A 149 -3.81 -10.65 3.28
C VAL A 149 -2.54 -10.70 4.13
N THR A 150 -2.64 -11.18 5.37
CA THR A 150 -1.47 -11.42 6.24
C THR A 150 -0.47 -12.35 5.57
N ASP A 151 -0.92 -13.52 5.11
CA ASP A 151 -0.07 -14.51 4.45
C ASP A 151 0.60 -13.94 3.18
N SER A 152 -0.15 -13.20 2.37
CA SER A 152 0.41 -12.58 1.15
C SER A 152 1.45 -11.49 1.45
N SER A 153 1.29 -10.74 2.54
CA SER A 153 2.26 -9.74 2.99
C SER A 153 3.54 -10.41 3.48
N VAL A 154 3.41 -11.49 4.25
CA VAL A 154 4.56 -12.31 4.68
C VAL A 154 5.29 -12.93 3.50
N ALA A 155 4.56 -13.50 2.54
CA ALA A 155 5.16 -14.09 1.34
C ALA A 155 5.96 -13.07 0.54
N THR A 156 5.44 -11.85 0.38
CA THR A 156 6.16 -10.75 -0.27
C THR A 156 7.44 -10.38 0.47
N GLU A 157 7.37 -10.11 1.80
CA GLU A 157 8.55 -9.72 2.59
C GLU A 157 9.61 -10.81 2.58
N ARG A 158 9.21 -12.08 2.77
CA ARG A 158 10.13 -13.21 2.77
C ARG A 158 10.86 -13.36 1.44
N GLN A 159 10.13 -13.33 0.31
CA GLN A 159 10.76 -13.43 -1.02
C GLN A 159 11.80 -12.35 -1.25
N VAL A 160 11.53 -11.12 -0.79
CA VAL A 160 12.42 -9.98 -0.98
C VAL A 160 13.63 -10.03 -0.04
N PHE A 161 13.43 -10.47 1.21
CA PHE A 161 14.53 -10.58 2.19
C PHE A 161 15.44 -11.77 1.92
N ASP A 162 14.89 -12.87 1.40
CA ASP A 162 15.64 -14.10 1.09
C ASP A 162 16.27 -14.06 -0.33
N ALA A 163 16.12 -12.97 -1.09
CA ALA A 163 16.59 -12.89 -2.47
C ALA A 163 18.12 -12.69 -2.54
N ASP A 164 18.84 -13.68 -3.05
CA ASP A 164 20.29 -13.63 -3.21
C ASP A 164 20.75 -12.45 -4.08
N GLY A 165 21.72 -11.68 -3.56
CA GLY A 165 22.33 -10.56 -4.24
C GLY A 165 21.44 -9.32 -4.36
N ILE A 166 20.30 -9.30 -3.65
CA ILE A 166 19.35 -8.18 -3.61
C ILE A 166 19.25 -7.61 -2.19
N GLU A 167 19.42 -6.32 -2.06
CA GLU A 167 19.12 -5.57 -0.84
C GLU A 167 17.61 -5.32 -0.75
N GLY A 168 16.90 -6.26 -0.10
CA GLY A 168 15.45 -6.21 0.05
C GLY A 168 15.01 -5.25 1.15
N ILE A 169 13.98 -4.42 0.87
CA ILE A 169 13.37 -3.49 1.84
C ILE A 169 11.86 -3.61 1.73
N ALA A 170 11.15 -3.73 2.85
CA ALA A 170 9.70 -3.78 2.89
C ALA A 170 9.10 -2.55 3.58
N LEU A 171 8.05 -1.96 2.97
CA LEU A 171 7.33 -0.84 3.54
C LEU A 171 5.93 -1.30 3.97
N ARG A 172 5.72 -1.37 5.29
CA ARG A 172 4.45 -1.75 5.92
C ARG A 172 3.57 -0.52 6.02
N TYR A 173 2.83 -0.24 4.95
CA TYR A 173 1.97 0.93 4.90
C TYR A 173 0.74 0.82 5.78
N GLY A 174 0.36 1.94 6.40
CA GLY A 174 -0.97 2.16 6.96
C GLY A 174 -2.06 2.20 5.90
N MET A 175 -3.31 2.44 6.33
CA MET A 175 -4.43 2.60 5.41
C MET A 175 -4.28 3.91 4.64
N PHE A 176 -4.30 3.82 3.31
CA PHE A 176 -4.09 5.00 2.47
C PHE A 176 -5.26 5.96 2.46
N TYR A 177 -4.98 7.24 2.57
CA TYR A 177 -5.93 8.32 2.28
C TYR A 177 -5.30 9.37 1.36
N GLY A 178 -6.14 10.23 0.79
CA GLY A 178 -5.75 11.16 -0.25
C GLY A 178 -6.29 10.74 -1.62
N ARG A 179 -5.76 11.31 -2.68
CA ARG A 179 -6.27 11.11 -4.04
C ARG A 179 -6.11 9.67 -4.52
N ASN A 180 -7.18 9.09 -5.08
CA ASN A 180 -7.25 7.71 -5.57
C ASN A 180 -7.05 6.62 -4.49
N ALA A 181 -7.20 6.96 -3.21
CA ALA A 181 -7.05 6.07 -2.07
C ALA A 181 -8.40 5.70 -1.45
N PHE A 182 -8.39 5.10 -0.24
CA PHE A 182 -9.60 4.68 0.46
C PHE A 182 -10.56 5.84 0.73
N SER A 183 -10.05 7.06 0.98
CA SER A 183 -10.90 8.25 1.17
C SER A 183 -11.79 8.53 -0.03
N ASP A 184 -11.24 8.49 -1.25
CA ASP A 184 -12.02 8.70 -2.48
C ASP A 184 -13.02 7.56 -2.71
N MET A 185 -12.59 6.30 -2.49
CA MET A 185 -13.46 5.13 -2.61
C MET A 185 -14.66 5.22 -1.66
N PHE A 186 -14.43 5.55 -0.38
CA PHE A 186 -15.51 5.69 0.59
C PHE A 186 -16.38 6.91 0.31
N ALA A 187 -15.81 8.02 -0.18
CA ALA A 187 -16.59 9.18 -0.62
C ALA A 187 -17.57 8.80 -1.74
N ASP A 188 -17.12 8.03 -2.73
CA ASP A 188 -17.98 7.55 -3.82
C ASP A 188 -19.08 6.60 -3.33
N LEU A 189 -18.77 5.70 -2.40
CA LEU A 189 -19.75 4.83 -1.77
C LEU A 189 -20.80 5.65 -0.99
N MET A 190 -20.38 6.68 -0.25
CA MET A 190 -21.30 7.56 0.48
C MET A 190 -22.18 8.41 -0.45
N ARG A 191 -21.67 8.89 -1.60
CA ARG A 191 -22.48 9.55 -2.62
C ARG A 191 -23.60 8.65 -3.13
N ARG A 192 -23.32 7.36 -3.27
CA ARG A 192 -24.30 6.32 -3.67
C ARG A 192 -25.16 5.82 -2.53
N ARG A 193 -25.07 6.41 -1.32
CA ARG A 193 -25.79 5.98 -0.12
C ARG A 193 -25.55 4.53 0.26
N ALA A 194 -24.37 3.98 -0.09
CA ALA A 194 -24.00 2.64 0.30
C ALA A 194 -23.86 2.53 1.84
N PRO A 195 -24.23 1.39 2.44
CA PRO A 195 -24.17 1.16 3.88
C PRO A 195 -22.75 0.82 4.32
N VAL A 196 -21.91 1.83 4.55
CA VAL A 196 -20.48 1.67 4.82
C VAL A 196 -20.07 1.75 6.28
N LEU A 197 -20.93 2.24 7.19
CA LEU A 197 -20.59 2.45 8.59
C LEU A 197 -21.23 1.38 9.49
N PRO A 198 -20.46 0.49 10.12
CA PRO A 198 -20.99 -0.45 11.11
C PRO A 198 -21.59 0.27 12.33
N ARG A 199 -22.73 -0.23 12.85
CA ARG A 199 -23.35 0.29 14.07
C ARG A 199 -22.43 0.09 15.28
N GLY A 200 -22.37 1.07 16.19
CA GLY A 200 -21.60 1.02 17.43
C GLY A 200 -20.11 1.29 17.23
N ARG A 201 -19.27 0.75 18.11
CA ARG A 201 -17.80 0.93 18.06
C ARG A 201 -17.23 0.29 16.80
N THR A 202 -16.30 0.96 16.16
CA THR A 202 -15.47 0.42 15.07
C THR A 202 -14.04 0.27 15.54
N GLY A 203 -13.25 -0.50 14.83
CA GLY A 203 -11.83 -0.60 15.08
C GLY A 203 -11.10 0.74 14.83
N THR A 204 -9.91 0.85 15.41
CA THR A 204 -8.96 1.95 15.21
C THR A 204 -7.79 1.44 14.40
N THR A 205 -7.28 2.24 13.45
CA THR A 205 -6.11 1.86 12.66
C THR A 205 -5.21 3.07 12.40
N SER A 206 -3.97 2.80 12.00
CA SER A 206 -3.04 3.82 11.54
C SER A 206 -3.21 4.04 10.04
N PHE A 207 -3.17 5.30 9.63
CA PHE A 207 -3.33 5.75 8.26
C PHE A 207 -2.01 6.34 7.72
N VAL A 208 -1.95 6.61 6.43
CA VAL A 208 -0.89 7.39 5.79
C VAL A 208 -1.41 8.08 4.55
N HIS A 209 -1.01 9.34 4.36
CA HIS A 209 -1.30 10.07 3.13
C HIS A 209 -0.50 9.50 1.95
N VAL A 210 -1.08 9.41 0.77
CA VAL A 210 -0.41 8.81 -0.41
C VAL A 210 0.85 9.57 -0.83
N GLU A 211 0.92 10.88 -0.60
CA GLU A 211 2.12 11.68 -0.86
C GLU A 211 3.22 11.38 0.16
N ASP A 212 2.88 11.29 1.46
CA ASP A 212 3.83 10.92 2.50
C ASP A 212 4.36 9.49 2.32
N ALA A 213 3.50 8.57 1.87
CA ALA A 213 3.90 7.21 1.52
C ALA A 213 4.88 7.19 0.33
N ALA A 214 4.69 8.07 -0.66
CA ALA A 214 5.60 8.20 -1.78
C ALA A 214 6.98 8.73 -1.33
N GLU A 215 7.02 9.78 -0.52
CA GLU A 215 8.26 10.32 0.05
C GLU A 215 8.98 9.28 0.94
N ALA A 216 8.23 8.52 1.77
CA ALA A 216 8.80 7.43 2.54
C ALA A 216 9.42 6.34 1.64
N THR A 217 8.83 6.08 0.46
CA THR A 217 9.37 5.11 -0.50
C THR A 217 10.69 5.58 -1.10
N VAL A 218 10.81 6.86 -1.42
CA VAL A 218 12.08 7.46 -1.87
C VAL A 218 13.12 7.39 -0.76
N ALA A 219 12.79 7.82 0.46
CA ALA A 219 13.68 7.77 1.60
C ALA A 219 14.17 6.34 1.91
N ALA A 220 13.27 5.34 1.82
CA ALA A 220 13.64 3.94 2.01
C ALA A 220 14.56 3.42 0.89
N MET A 221 14.36 3.86 -0.34
CA MET A 221 15.27 3.55 -1.45
C MET A 221 16.67 4.12 -1.20
N GLU A 222 16.76 5.34 -0.66
CA GLU A 222 18.04 6.03 -0.47
C GLU A 222 18.78 5.58 0.79
N HIS A 223 18.06 5.36 1.90
CA HIS A 223 18.62 5.21 3.23
C HIS A 223 18.29 3.87 3.91
N GLY A 224 17.33 3.09 3.37
CA GLY A 224 16.85 1.86 4.00
C GLY A 224 17.93 0.78 4.08
N GLY A 225 17.96 0.08 5.20
CA GLY A 225 18.85 -1.07 5.42
C GLY A 225 18.38 -2.32 4.68
N ALA A 226 19.31 -3.12 4.17
CA ALA A 226 19.02 -4.41 3.56
C ALA A 226 18.39 -5.37 4.58
N GLY A 227 17.33 -6.09 4.19
CA GLY A 227 16.60 -7.01 5.06
C GLY A 227 15.65 -6.32 6.05
N GLU A 228 15.46 -5.01 5.94
CA GLU A 228 14.68 -4.24 6.91
C GLU A 228 13.25 -3.97 6.44
N ALA A 229 12.32 -4.00 7.41
CA ALA A 229 10.96 -3.52 7.24
C ALA A 229 10.77 -2.18 7.98
N TYR A 230 9.93 -1.30 7.42
CA TYR A 230 9.59 -0.02 8.00
C TYR A 230 8.08 0.20 8.01
N ASN A 231 7.53 0.56 9.16
CA ASN A 231 6.13 1.00 9.27
C ASN A 231 6.01 2.44 8.77
N ILE A 232 5.11 2.66 7.83
CA ILE A 232 4.87 3.96 7.21
C ILE A 232 3.43 4.38 7.49
N VAL A 233 3.29 5.22 8.52
CA VAL A 233 2.00 5.69 9.06
C VAL A 233 2.09 7.15 9.49
N ASP A 234 0.94 7.82 9.62
CA ASP A 234 0.86 9.15 10.23
C ASP A 234 0.90 9.10 11.79
N ASP A 235 0.92 10.28 12.43
CA ASP A 235 1.06 10.41 13.89
C ASP A 235 -0.21 10.02 14.67
N ARG A 236 -1.39 9.95 14.03
CA ARG A 236 -2.68 9.87 14.73
C ARG A 236 -3.55 8.72 14.24
N PRO A 237 -3.46 7.54 14.87
CA PRO A 237 -4.41 6.46 14.63
C PRO A 237 -5.85 6.95 14.82
N MET A 238 -6.76 6.50 13.96
CA MET A 238 -8.14 6.97 13.94
C MET A 238 -9.12 5.80 13.87
N SER A 239 -10.30 5.93 14.51
CA SER A 239 -11.37 4.95 14.34
C SER A 239 -11.96 5.02 12.93
N TRP A 240 -12.43 3.90 12.40
CA TRP A 240 -13.09 3.90 11.09
C TRP A 240 -14.34 4.77 11.05
N ARG A 241 -15.03 4.93 12.18
CA ARG A 241 -16.16 5.86 12.29
C ARG A 241 -15.73 7.31 12.08
N ASP A 242 -14.66 7.73 12.76
CA ASP A 242 -14.14 9.09 12.66
C ASP A 242 -13.53 9.32 11.27
N PHE A 243 -12.82 8.33 10.72
CA PHE A 243 -12.33 8.37 9.35
C PHE A 243 -13.45 8.61 8.33
N LEU A 244 -14.51 7.79 8.35
CA LEU A 244 -15.64 7.93 7.42
C LEU A 244 -16.37 9.27 7.60
N THR A 245 -16.49 9.76 8.84
CA THR A 245 -17.09 11.06 9.13
C THR A 245 -16.22 12.21 8.61
N THR A 246 -14.90 12.10 8.77
CA THR A 246 -13.91 13.06 8.27
C THR A 246 -13.94 13.10 6.74
N VAL A 247 -13.94 11.93 6.10
CA VAL A 247 -14.04 11.81 4.64
C VAL A 247 -15.35 12.45 4.13
N ALA A 248 -16.48 12.18 4.81
CA ALA A 248 -17.75 12.77 4.42
C ALA A 248 -17.73 14.31 4.44
N ARG A 249 -17.12 14.90 5.46
CA ARG A 249 -16.94 16.35 5.58
C ARG A 249 -16.00 16.90 4.51
N ALA A 250 -14.85 16.29 4.32
CA ALA A 250 -13.83 16.73 3.37
C ALA A 250 -14.34 16.73 1.91
N HIS A 251 -15.13 15.71 1.55
CA HIS A 251 -15.62 15.52 0.19
C HIS A 251 -17.04 16.08 -0.02
N GLY A 252 -17.66 16.71 0.99
CA GLY A 252 -19.03 17.23 0.90
C GLY A 252 -20.06 16.15 0.58
N THR A 253 -19.84 14.91 1.04
CA THR A 253 -20.76 13.79 0.78
C THR A 253 -21.82 13.69 1.86
N PRO A 254 -22.94 12.97 1.63
CA PRO A 254 -23.86 12.64 2.68
C PRO A 254 -23.17 11.90 3.83
N ARG A 255 -23.73 12.00 5.06
CA ARG A 255 -23.23 11.24 6.21
C ARG A 255 -23.24 9.74 5.93
N PRO A 256 -22.25 8.99 6.46
CA PRO A 256 -22.20 7.53 6.28
C PRO A 256 -23.48 6.85 6.75
N VAL A 257 -24.02 5.97 5.92
CA VAL A 257 -25.22 5.17 6.28
C VAL A 257 -24.80 4.07 7.27
N VAL A 258 -25.48 4.05 8.42
CA VAL A 258 -25.20 3.09 9.50
C VAL A 258 -25.87 1.75 9.21
N THR A 259 -25.12 0.67 9.36
CA THR A 259 -25.57 -0.70 9.06
C THR A 259 -25.39 -1.61 10.27
N PRO A 260 -26.30 -2.55 10.55
CA PRO A 260 -26.10 -3.58 11.56
C PRO A 260 -24.80 -4.37 11.34
N ARG A 261 -24.01 -4.61 12.40
CA ARG A 261 -22.71 -5.29 12.30
C ARG A 261 -22.78 -6.67 11.64
N TRP A 262 -23.82 -7.43 11.98
CA TRP A 262 -24.02 -8.78 11.43
C TRP A 262 -24.20 -8.75 9.90
N LEU A 263 -24.89 -7.72 9.38
CA LEU A 263 -25.09 -7.58 7.95
C LEU A 263 -23.79 -7.21 7.22
N VAL A 264 -22.94 -6.35 7.82
CA VAL A 264 -21.63 -6.03 7.26
C VAL A 264 -20.76 -7.29 7.20
N ARG A 265 -20.70 -8.09 8.28
CA ARG A 265 -19.95 -9.34 8.31
C ARG A 265 -20.43 -10.37 7.29
N LEU A 266 -21.74 -10.42 7.04
CA LEU A 266 -22.31 -11.36 6.06
C LEU A 266 -22.09 -10.90 4.61
N ALA A 267 -22.34 -9.63 4.32
CA ALA A 267 -22.30 -9.09 2.95
C ALA A 267 -20.86 -8.84 2.45
N VAL A 268 -20.00 -8.32 3.32
CA VAL A 268 -18.60 -7.95 3.02
C VAL A 268 -17.66 -8.41 4.15
N PRO A 269 -17.42 -9.72 4.28
CA PRO A 269 -16.71 -10.31 5.44
C PRO A 269 -15.35 -9.67 5.71
N TYR A 270 -14.57 -9.37 4.67
CA TYR A 270 -13.26 -8.73 4.80
C TYR A 270 -13.36 -7.31 5.38
N LEU A 271 -14.30 -6.49 4.89
CA LEU A 271 -14.54 -5.16 5.47
C LEU A 271 -15.08 -5.26 6.91
N GLY A 272 -15.91 -6.26 7.19
CA GLY A 272 -16.36 -6.56 8.55
C GLY A 272 -15.17 -6.83 9.48
N CYS A 273 -14.26 -7.67 9.07
CA CYS A 273 -13.02 -7.98 9.78
C CYS A 273 -12.18 -6.71 10.01
N LEU A 274 -11.94 -5.92 8.96
CA LEU A 274 -11.13 -4.70 9.02
C LEU A 274 -11.77 -3.58 9.85
N LEU A 275 -13.06 -3.27 9.61
CA LEU A 275 -13.72 -2.11 10.20
C LEU A 275 -14.23 -2.37 11.63
N ILE A 276 -14.51 -3.63 11.98
CA ILE A 276 -15.19 -3.98 13.22
C ILE A 276 -14.25 -4.71 14.20
N ASP A 277 -13.51 -5.69 13.70
CA ASP A 277 -12.81 -6.67 14.52
C ASP A 277 -11.33 -6.35 14.72
N THR A 278 -10.79 -5.40 13.92
CA THR A 278 -9.37 -5.04 13.95
C THR A 278 -9.17 -3.67 14.61
N THR A 279 -8.38 -3.64 15.68
CA THR A 279 -7.81 -2.41 16.27
C THR A 279 -6.29 -2.52 16.23
N MET A 280 -5.62 -1.56 15.59
CA MET A 280 -4.19 -1.62 15.34
C MET A 280 -3.60 -0.21 15.30
N GLN A 281 -2.74 0.09 16.25
CA GLN A 281 -1.96 1.33 16.29
C GLN A 281 -0.50 1.00 16.07
N VAL A 282 0.16 1.71 15.18
CA VAL A 282 1.51 1.37 14.71
C VAL A 282 2.40 2.60 14.79
N SER A 283 3.67 2.40 15.19
CA SER A 283 4.68 3.46 15.27
C SER A 283 5.52 3.50 13.99
N HIS A 284 5.83 4.70 13.53
CA HIS A 284 6.79 4.97 12.44
C HIS A 284 8.17 5.40 12.97
N ALA A 285 8.45 5.26 14.26
CA ALA A 285 9.67 5.77 14.90
C ALA A 285 10.96 5.19 14.26
N LYS A 286 10.92 3.95 13.78
CA LYS A 286 12.04 3.34 13.04
C LYS A 286 12.28 4.05 11.70
N ALA A 287 11.23 4.31 10.93
CA ALA A 287 11.33 5.05 9.68
C ALA A 287 11.89 6.47 9.90
N THR A 288 11.46 7.14 10.96
CA THR A 288 12.01 8.46 11.31
C THR A 288 13.50 8.39 11.64
N ARG A 289 13.93 7.42 12.43
CA ARG A 289 15.33 7.29 12.87
C ARG A 289 16.26 6.87 11.73
N ASP A 290 15.85 5.86 10.94
CA ASP A 290 16.75 5.19 9.99
C ASP A 290 16.67 5.81 8.58
N LEU A 291 15.49 6.33 8.19
CA LEU A 291 15.26 6.93 6.87
C LEU A 291 15.29 8.47 6.89
N GLY A 292 15.26 9.09 8.08
CA GLY A 292 15.08 10.52 8.21
C GLY A 292 13.69 11.02 7.79
N TRP A 293 12.72 10.10 7.65
CA TRP A 293 11.38 10.41 7.18
C TRP A 293 10.40 10.67 8.33
N THR A 294 9.56 11.69 8.16
CA THR A 294 8.40 11.96 9.02
C THR A 294 7.21 12.37 8.14
N PRO A 295 5.96 12.02 8.52
CA PRO A 295 4.80 12.42 7.75
C PRO A 295 4.59 13.93 7.78
N VAL A 296 4.36 14.53 6.62
CA VAL A 296 3.96 15.93 6.49
C VAL A 296 2.50 16.10 6.90
N HIS A 297 1.65 15.16 6.45
CA HIS A 297 0.24 15.08 6.84
C HIS A 297 0.12 14.25 8.12
N ARG A 298 0.13 14.91 9.27
CA ARG A 298 0.20 14.27 10.60
C ARG A 298 -1.06 13.54 11.02
N SER A 299 -2.17 13.74 10.30
CA SER A 299 -3.44 13.07 10.53
C SER A 299 -4.33 13.09 9.29
N VAL A 300 -5.33 12.20 9.25
CA VAL A 300 -6.34 12.19 8.19
C VAL A 300 -7.07 13.54 8.07
N SER A 301 -7.39 14.18 9.21
CA SER A 301 -8.06 15.49 9.21
C SER A 301 -7.19 16.58 8.59
N ASP A 302 -5.90 16.54 8.88
CA ASP A 302 -4.91 17.46 8.34
C ASP A 302 -4.73 17.26 6.83
N GLY A 303 -4.46 16.05 6.39
CA GLY A 303 -4.23 15.75 4.98
C GLY A 303 -5.47 15.89 4.09
N LEU A 304 -6.67 15.71 4.61
CA LEU A 304 -7.92 15.99 3.90
C LEU A 304 -8.39 17.45 4.07
N LYS A 305 -7.61 18.30 4.76
CA LYS A 305 -7.90 19.74 4.98
C LYS A 305 -9.30 19.99 5.56
N VAL A 306 -9.73 19.16 6.50
CA VAL A 306 -10.97 19.35 7.25
C VAL A 306 -10.74 20.34 8.38
N ARG A 307 -11.34 21.51 8.27
CA ARG A 307 -11.35 22.53 9.32
C ARG A 307 -12.40 22.26 10.39
#